data_00b3f1081ce1d26f27cebdcefe827089
#
_entry.id   00b3f1081ce1d26f27cebdcefe827089
#
_cell.length_a   1.000
_cell.length_b   1.000
_cell.length_c   1.000
_cell.angle_alpha   90.00
_cell.angle_beta   90.00
_cell.angle_gamma   90.00
#
_symmetry.space_group_name_H-M   'P 1'
#
loop_
_entity.id
_entity.type
_entity.pdbx_description
1 polymer ?
#
loop_
_entity_poly.entity_id
_entity_poly.type
_entity_poly.pdbx_seq_one_letter_code
_entity_poly.pdbx_strand_id
1 'polypeptide(L)' 'MKFEATKDKKETLFQGFYILFAAPTAKHQEEVGQMLCLMLMDSEITQQDAQNACDRAIQAHITEKQLEATFNG' A
#
# COMPACT_ATOMS: atom_id res chain seq x y z
N MET A 1 -9.67 -9.37 5.57
CA MET A 1 -8.41 -9.76 4.92
C MET A 1 -7.31 -9.90 5.95
N LYS A 2 -6.75 -11.07 6.05
CA LYS A 2 -5.68 -11.30 6.99
C LYS A 2 -4.39 -10.70 6.44
N PHE A 3 -3.82 -9.76 7.16
CA PHE A 3 -2.51 -9.23 6.81
C PHE A 3 -1.46 -10.27 7.21
N GLU A 4 -0.97 -11.02 6.24
CA GLU A 4 0.11 -11.95 6.48
C GLU A 4 1.44 -11.28 6.17
N ALA A 5 2.33 -11.23 7.15
CA ALA A 5 3.67 -10.77 6.93
C ALA A 5 4.34 -11.77 5.99
N THR A 6 4.51 -11.40 4.74
CA THR A 6 5.22 -12.22 3.77
C THR A 6 6.72 -12.16 4.05
N LYS A 7 7.46 -13.15 3.56
CA LYS A 7 8.92 -13.12 3.65
C LYS A 7 9.53 -12.01 2.81
N ASP A 8 8.76 -11.48 1.86
CA ASP A 8 9.20 -10.39 1.00
C ASP A 8 8.74 -9.07 1.60
N LYS A 9 9.69 -8.34 2.18
CA LYS A 9 9.42 -7.04 2.78
C LYS A 9 8.90 -6.02 1.77
N LYS A 10 9.34 -6.11 0.52
CA LYS A 10 8.88 -5.20 -0.55
C LYS A 10 7.42 -5.43 -0.86
N GLU A 11 6.98 -6.67 -0.90
CA GLU A 11 5.58 -7.00 -1.13
C GLU A 11 4.70 -6.53 0.04
N THR A 12 5.17 -6.71 1.26
CA THR A 12 4.48 -6.22 2.46
C THR A 12 4.34 -4.70 2.40
N LEU A 13 5.39 -4.01 1.98
CA LEU A 13 5.38 -2.55 1.85
C LEU A 13 4.36 -2.08 0.80
N PHE A 14 4.31 -2.76 -0.34
CA PHE A 14 3.30 -2.49 -1.37
C PHE A 14 1.88 -2.66 -0.82
N GLN A 15 1.62 -3.76 -0.13
CA GLN A 15 0.31 -4.00 0.49
C GLN A 15 -0.06 -2.91 1.48
N GLY A 16 0.90 -2.45 2.28
CA GLY A 16 0.68 -1.36 3.22
C GLY A 16 0.26 -0.07 2.52
N PHE A 17 0.96 0.32 1.47
CA PHE A 17 0.59 1.50 0.69
C PHE A 17 -0.77 1.34 0.04
N TYR A 18 -1.06 0.16 -0.50
CA TYR A 18 -2.34 -0.11 -1.13
C TYR A 18 -3.49 0.08 -0.15
N ILE A 19 -3.35 -0.48 1.06
CA ILE A 19 -4.36 -0.35 2.12
C ILE A 19 -4.50 1.11 2.54
N LEU A 20 -3.41 1.84 2.64
CA LEU A 20 -3.42 3.26 3.00
C LEU A 20 -4.27 4.08 2.02
N PHE A 21 -4.06 3.87 0.72
CA PHE A 21 -4.78 4.60 -0.32
C PHE A 21 -6.27 4.21 -0.39
N ALA A 22 -6.59 2.98 0.00
CA ALA A 22 -7.97 2.48 -0.01
C ALA A 22 -8.70 2.69 1.33
N ALA A 23 -8.01 3.19 2.36
CA ALA A 23 -8.58 3.32 3.70
C ALA A 23 -9.79 4.25 3.70
N PRO A 24 -10.93 3.82 4.26
CA PRO A 24 -12.17 4.59 4.20
C PRO A 24 -12.28 5.73 5.21
N THR A 25 -11.46 5.71 6.27
CA THR A 25 -11.51 6.71 7.34
C THR A 25 -10.12 7.26 7.65
N ALA A 26 -10.09 8.47 8.21
CA ALA A 26 -8.83 9.09 8.64
C ALA A 26 -8.15 8.28 9.73
N LYS A 27 -8.92 7.68 10.63
CA LYS A 27 -8.37 6.85 11.70
C LYS A 27 -7.66 5.62 11.13
N HIS A 28 -8.27 4.98 10.16
CA HIS A 28 -7.67 3.81 9.49
C HIS A 28 -6.39 4.21 8.76
N GLN A 29 -6.41 5.35 8.07
CA GLN A 29 -5.22 5.88 7.39
C GLN A 29 -4.09 6.14 8.37
N GLU A 30 -4.40 6.69 9.53
CA GLU A 30 -3.41 6.95 10.56
C GLU A 30 -2.76 5.66 11.08
N GLU A 31 -3.57 4.64 11.35
CA GLU A 31 -3.08 3.35 11.84
C GLU A 31 -2.16 2.68 10.81
N VAL A 32 -2.57 2.66 9.56
CA VAL A 32 -1.78 2.08 8.47
C VAL A 32 -0.52 2.91 8.23
N GLY A 33 -0.64 4.23 8.30
CA GLY A 33 0.49 5.15 8.15
C GLY A 33 1.57 4.90 9.20
N GLN A 34 1.18 4.68 10.45
CA GLN A 34 2.12 4.35 11.51
C GLN A 34 2.85 3.03 11.23
N MET A 35 2.11 2.03 10.75
CA MET A 35 2.69 0.75 10.38
C MET A 35 3.70 0.90 9.25
N LEU A 36 3.36 1.71 8.24
CA LEU A 36 4.27 2.00 7.13
C LEU A 36 5.53 2.73 7.59
N CYS A 37 5.40 3.68 8.51
CA CYS A 37 6.55 4.38 9.06
C CYS A 37 7.52 3.39 9.72
N LEU A 38 7.00 2.42 10.47
CA LEU A 38 7.83 1.40 11.10
C LEU A 38 8.54 0.53 10.05
N MET A 39 7.84 0.16 8.99
CA MET A 39 8.44 -0.61 7.90
C MET A 39 9.54 0.18 7.18
N LEU A 40 9.33 1.48 6.98
CA LEU A 40 10.31 2.34 6.30
C LEU A 40 11.57 2.60 7.15
N MET A 41 11.49 2.35 8.45
CA MET A 41 12.68 2.44 9.33
C MET A 41 13.57 1.21 9.22
N ASP A 42 13.14 0.16 8.55
CA ASP A 42 13.94 -1.06 8.34
C ASP A 42 15.10 -0.75 7.40
N SER A 43 16.32 -1.07 7.85
CA SER A 43 17.54 -0.81 7.07
C SER A 43 17.61 -1.61 5.77
N GLU A 44 16.86 -2.69 5.65
CA GLU A 44 16.80 -3.49 4.42
C GLU A 44 15.90 -2.86 3.35
N ILE A 45 15.07 -1.89 3.73
CA ILE A 45 14.21 -1.18 2.80
C ILE A 45 14.93 0.09 2.36
N THR A 46 15.22 0.19 1.06
CA THR A 46 15.84 1.39 0.50
C THR A 46 14.77 2.42 0.14
N GLN A 47 15.20 3.66 -0.07
CA GLN A 47 14.31 4.72 -0.55
C GLN A 47 13.69 4.35 -1.89
N GLN A 48 14.47 3.71 -2.76
CA GLN A 48 13.98 3.27 -4.07
C GLN A 48 12.91 2.18 -3.92
N ASP A 49 13.09 1.25 -2.99
CA ASP A 49 12.10 0.22 -2.71
C ASP A 49 10.79 0.83 -2.23
N ALA A 50 10.87 1.82 -1.35
CA ALA A 50 9.69 2.52 -0.86
C ALA A 50 8.94 3.24 -1.98
N GLN A 51 9.67 3.92 -2.85
CA GLN A 51 9.10 4.63 -3.98
C GLN A 51 8.44 3.67 -4.96
N ASN A 52 9.11 2.55 -5.28
CA ASN A 52 8.56 1.53 -6.16
C ASN A 52 7.27 0.93 -5.61
N ALA A 53 7.23 0.64 -4.31
CA ALA A 53 6.04 0.10 -3.66
C ALA A 53 4.88 1.10 -3.71
N CYS A 54 5.15 2.37 -3.45
CA CYS A 54 4.16 3.43 -3.52
C CYS A 54 3.61 3.56 -4.93
N ASP A 55 4.48 3.60 -5.95
CA ASP A 55 4.06 3.70 -7.35
C ASP A 55 3.19 2.52 -7.77
N ARG A 56 3.57 1.30 -7.39
CA ARG A 56 2.78 0.10 -7.65
C ARG A 56 1.39 0.19 -7.02
N ALA A 57 1.31 0.68 -5.80
CA ALA A 57 0.05 0.81 -5.09
C ALA A 57 -0.86 1.85 -5.76
N ILE A 58 -0.30 2.96 -6.20
CA ILE A 58 -1.05 3.99 -6.93
C ILE A 58 -1.58 3.41 -8.24
N GLN A 59 -0.75 2.71 -9.00
CA GLN A 59 -1.15 2.12 -10.27
C GLN A 59 -2.25 1.08 -10.08
N ALA A 60 -2.14 0.23 -9.07
CA ALA A 60 -3.15 -0.76 -8.78
C ALA A 60 -4.49 -0.11 -8.42
N HIS A 61 -4.46 0.96 -7.64
CA HIS A 61 -5.65 1.68 -7.23
C HIS A 61 -6.33 2.37 -8.42
N ILE A 62 -5.56 3.00 -9.28
CA ILE A 62 -6.08 3.65 -10.52
C ILE A 62 -6.71 2.60 -11.42
N THR A 63 -6.04 1.45 -11.60
CA THR A 63 -6.55 0.36 -12.45
C THR A 63 -7.88 -0.16 -11.94
N GLU A 64 -8.02 -0.36 -10.63
CA GLU A 64 -9.29 -0.79 -10.03
C GLU A 64 -10.40 0.22 -10.27
N LYS A 65 -10.13 1.50 -10.12
CA LYS A 65 -11.13 2.54 -10.36
C LYS A 65 -11.55 2.60 -11.82
N GLN A 66 -10.61 2.39 -12.74
CA GLN A 66 -10.91 2.35 -14.16
C GLN A 66 -11.80 1.15 -14.50
N LEU A 67 -11.51 -0.01 -13.91
CA LEU A 67 -12.32 -1.20 -14.10
C LEU A 67 -13.75 -1.01 -13.56
N GLU A 68 -13.89 -0.43 -12.38
CA GLU A 68 -15.19 -0.11 -11.80
C GLU A 68 -15.99 0.83 -12.71
N ALA A 69 -15.35 1.87 -13.22
CA ALA A 69 -15.98 2.81 -14.12
C ALA A 69 -16.44 2.12 -15.41
N THR A 70 -15.66 1.18 -15.92
CA THR A 70 -16.01 0.42 -17.13
C THR A 70 -17.20 -0.49 -16.87
N PHE A 71 -17.26 -1.15 -15.72
CA PHE A 71 -18.38 -2.04 -15.39
C PHE A 71 -19.66 -1.28 -15.04
N ASN A 72 -19.54 -0.12 -14.46
CA ASN A 72 -20.70 0.66 -14.00
C ASN A 72 -21.14 1.71 -15.03
N GLY A 73 -20.36 1.90 -16.04
CA GLY A 73 -20.66 2.84 -17.11
C GLY A 73 -21.41 2.18 -18.22
#